data_92dcd94478e4e999bf1964f303f8a130
#
_entry.id   92dcd94478e4e999bf1964f303f8a130
#
_cell.length_a   1.000
_cell.length_b   1.000
_cell.length_c   1.000
_cell.angle_alpha   90.00
_cell.angle_beta   90.00
_cell.angle_gamma   90.00
#
_symmetry.space_group_name_H-M   'P 1'
#
loop_
_entity.id
_entity.type
_entity.pdbx_description
1 polymer ?
#
loop_
_entity_poly.entity_id
_entity_poly.type
_entity_poly.pdbx_seq_one_letter_code
_entity_poly.pdbx_strand_id
1 'polypeptide(L)'
;MTERITPQSALAKVEKLGGQRWVTIFKRGVLECEFYAPRKTDPQQPHTRDEVYFVISGRGTFVMDGKPQEFGPGEVIFAPKGVPHRFEKFSDDFATWAIFAG
;
A
#
# COMPACT_ATOMS: atom_id res chain seq x y z
N MET A 1 -7.56 11.93 21.44
CA MET A 1 -6.68 12.67 20.54
C MET A 1 -6.78 12.10 19.16
N THR A 2 -6.85 12.94 18.14
CA THR A 2 -6.94 12.49 16.76
C THR A 2 -5.57 12.52 16.11
N GLU A 3 -5.18 11.38 15.59
CA GLU A 3 -3.98 11.28 14.79
C GLU A 3 -4.30 11.67 13.35
N ARG A 4 -3.43 12.46 12.75
CA ARG A 4 -3.52 12.72 11.32
C ARG A 4 -2.11 12.75 10.73
N ILE A 5 -2.00 12.19 9.54
CA ILE A 5 -0.74 12.15 8.83
C ILE A 5 -1.00 12.47 7.37
N THR A 6 -0.07 13.16 6.75
CA THR A 6 -0.17 13.49 5.33
C THR A 6 0.72 12.56 4.51
N PRO A 7 0.43 12.41 3.20
CA PRO A 7 1.32 11.65 2.34
C PRO A 7 2.76 12.17 2.36
N GLN A 8 2.93 13.48 2.44
CA GLN A 8 4.27 14.10 2.47
C GLN A 8 5.04 13.68 3.72
N SER A 9 4.39 13.72 4.89
CA SER A 9 5.09 13.33 6.13
C SER A 9 5.35 11.84 6.19
N ALA A 10 4.46 11.02 5.63
CA ALA A 10 4.67 9.57 5.55
C ALA A 10 5.84 9.24 4.61
N LEU A 11 5.91 9.90 3.46
CA LEU A 11 7.01 9.71 2.54
C LEU A 11 8.35 10.10 3.17
N ALA A 12 8.38 11.20 3.93
CA ALA A 12 9.58 11.61 4.63
C ALA A 12 10.06 10.54 5.61
N LYS A 13 9.14 9.86 6.29
CA LYS A 13 9.50 8.76 7.18
C LYS A 13 10.09 7.59 6.41
N VAL A 14 9.49 7.21 5.29
CA VAL A 14 9.97 6.12 4.44
C VAL A 14 11.37 6.42 3.91
N GLU A 15 11.60 7.65 3.47
CA GLU A 15 12.91 8.04 2.91
C GLU A 15 14.05 7.89 3.92
N LYS A 16 13.75 7.92 5.22
CA LYS A 16 14.74 7.74 6.27
C LYS A 16 15.02 6.27 6.61
N LEU A 17 14.32 5.34 6.00
CA LEU A 17 14.41 3.93 6.39
C LEU A 17 15.41 3.12 5.55
N GLY A 18 16.23 3.78 4.75
CA GLY A 18 17.36 3.12 4.08
C GLY A 18 16.97 2.01 3.11
N GLY A 19 15.88 2.16 2.38
CA GLY A 19 15.46 1.18 1.40
C GLY A 19 14.16 0.48 1.71
N GLN A 20 13.73 0.49 2.96
CA GLN A 20 12.40 0.01 3.30
C GLN A 20 11.38 1.00 2.76
N ARG A 21 10.43 0.52 1.96
CA ARG A 21 9.51 1.40 1.26
C ARG A 21 8.12 1.48 1.90
N TRP A 22 7.98 1.07 3.16
CA TRP A 22 6.73 1.12 3.89
C TRP A 22 6.96 1.52 5.34
N VAL A 23 5.93 2.06 5.97
CA VAL A 23 5.96 2.42 7.39
C VAL A 23 4.57 2.27 7.98
N THR A 24 4.49 1.73 9.20
CA THR A 24 3.23 1.68 9.94
C THR A 24 2.89 3.07 10.44
N ILE A 25 1.69 3.54 10.13
CA ILE A 25 1.19 4.86 10.56
C ILE A 25 0.52 4.75 11.91
N PHE A 26 -0.42 3.80 12.04
CA PHE A 26 -1.03 3.51 13.34
C PHE A 26 -1.51 2.07 13.36
N LYS A 27 -1.68 1.57 14.58
CA LYS A 27 -2.20 0.22 14.79
C LYS A 27 -3.04 0.23 16.07
N ARG A 28 -4.24 -0.35 15.99
CA ARG A 28 -5.10 -0.49 17.14
C ARG A 28 -5.97 -1.73 16.98
N GLY A 29 -5.78 -2.70 17.88
CA GLY A 29 -6.47 -3.98 17.76
C GLY A 29 -6.13 -4.63 16.42
N VAL A 30 -7.14 -4.99 15.65
CA VAL A 30 -6.95 -5.61 14.35
C VAL A 30 -6.78 -4.60 13.21
N LEU A 31 -6.97 -3.32 13.51
CA LEU A 31 -6.85 -2.27 12.49
C LEU A 31 -5.41 -1.79 12.43
N GLU A 32 -4.85 -1.81 11.23
CA GLU A 32 -3.50 -1.33 11.01
C GLU A 32 -3.46 -0.54 9.71
N CYS A 33 -2.85 0.64 9.75
CA CYS A 33 -2.67 1.48 8.57
C CYS A 33 -1.18 1.64 8.28
N GLU A 34 -0.81 1.40 7.04
CA GLU A 34 0.55 1.58 6.55
C GLU A 34 0.55 2.55 5.38
N PHE A 35 1.68 3.21 5.20
CA PHE A 35 2.00 3.93 3.98
C PHE A 35 2.98 3.06 3.19
N TYR A 36 2.71 2.84 1.91
CA TYR A 36 3.54 2.00 1.06
C TYR A 36 3.85 2.71 -0.25
N ALA A 37 5.13 2.84 -0.54
CA ALA A 37 5.59 3.52 -1.76
C ALA A 37 6.72 2.71 -2.38
N PRO A 38 6.40 1.55 -2.99
CA PRO A 38 7.44 0.70 -3.55
C PRO A 38 8.14 1.37 -4.72
N ARG A 39 9.34 0.91 -5.02
CA ARG A 39 10.13 1.39 -6.15
C ARG A 39 10.53 0.21 -7.00
N LYS A 40 10.19 0.25 -8.28
CA LYS A 40 10.52 -0.75 -9.30
C LYS A 40 9.81 -2.09 -9.12
N THR A 41 9.84 -2.67 -7.94
CA THR A 41 9.22 -3.96 -7.68
C THR A 41 8.41 -3.92 -6.40
N ASP A 42 7.45 -4.82 -6.29
CA ASP A 42 6.62 -5.00 -5.13
C ASP A 42 6.80 -6.43 -4.63
N PRO A 43 7.66 -6.65 -3.63
CA PRO A 43 7.98 -8.00 -3.16
C PRO A 43 6.97 -8.58 -2.18
N GLN A 44 5.73 -8.14 -2.23
CA GLN A 44 4.71 -8.60 -1.28
C GLN A 44 4.45 -10.09 -1.35
N GLN A 45 4.13 -10.66 -0.19
CA GLN A 45 3.63 -12.01 -0.05
C GLN A 45 2.15 -11.95 0.33
N PRO A 46 1.37 -13.00 0.06
CA PRO A 46 -0.03 -13.02 0.50
C PRO A 46 -0.15 -12.78 2.00
N HIS A 47 -1.15 -12.00 2.38
CA HIS A 47 -1.38 -11.64 3.78
C HIS A 47 -2.44 -12.53 4.41
N THR A 48 -2.34 -12.67 5.73
CA THR A 48 -3.32 -13.44 6.52
C THR A 48 -4.50 -12.58 6.97
N ARG A 49 -4.59 -11.35 6.51
CA ARG A 49 -5.65 -10.39 6.82
C ARG A 49 -6.18 -9.78 5.53
N ASP A 50 -7.42 -9.31 5.58
CA ASP A 50 -7.96 -8.51 4.48
C ASP A 50 -7.23 -7.19 4.44
N GLU A 51 -7.06 -6.65 3.23
CA GLU A 51 -6.34 -5.42 3.01
C GLU A 51 -7.08 -4.53 2.04
N VAL A 52 -7.09 -3.22 2.32
CA VAL A 52 -7.67 -2.22 1.42
C VAL A 52 -6.59 -1.20 1.10
N TYR A 53 -6.38 -0.93 -0.17
CA TYR A 53 -5.49 0.12 -0.63
C TYR A 53 -6.30 1.35 -1.02
N PHE A 54 -5.80 2.51 -0.62
CA PHE A 54 -6.28 3.81 -1.10
C PHE A 54 -5.13 4.44 -1.86
N VAL A 55 -5.19 4.44 -3.18
CA VAL A 55 -4.08 4.94 -4.00
C VAL A 55 -3.97 6.45 -3.87
N ILE A 56 -2.80 6.93 -3.49
CA ILE A 56 -2.54 8.35 -3.28
C ILE A 56 -2.07 8.98 -4.59
N SER A 57 -1.08 8.37 -5.23
CA SER A 57 -0.44 8.92 -6.42
C SER A 57 0.09 7.79 -7.28
N GLY A 58 0.34 8.10 -8.54
CA GLY A 58 0.92 7.13 -9.47
C GLY A 58 -0.10 6.27 -10.17
N ARG A 59 0.40 5.49 -11.12
CA ARG A 59 -0.38 4.56 -11.95
C ARG A 59 0.38 3.27 -12.09
N GLY A 60 -0.32 2.20 -12.43
CA GLY A 60 0.31 0.92 -12.66
C GLY A 60 -0.71 -0.18 -12.88
N THR A 61 -0.27 -1.41 -12.69
CA THR A 61 -1.10 -2.60 -12.83
C THR A 61 -1.15 -3.31 -11.48
N PHE A 62 -2.36 -3.66 -11.05
CA PHE A 62 -2.56 -4.48 -9.86
C PHE A 62 -2.93 -5.88 -10.31
N VAL A 63 -2.14 -6.87 -9.90
CA VAL A 63 -2.38 -8.27 -10.26
C VAL A 63 -2.93 -8.98 -9.03
N MET A 64 -4.14 -9.49 -9.13
CA MET A 64 -4.76 -10.25 -8.05
C MET A 64 -5.20 -11.61 -8.57
N ASP A 65 -4.70 -12.67 -7.94
CA ASP A 65 -4.97 -14.05 -8.33
C ASP A 65 -4.68 -14.26 -9.83
N GLY A 66 -3.57 -13.68 -10.31
CA GLY A 66 -3.15 -13.79 -11.70
C GLY A 66 -3.88 -12.88 -12.67
N LYS A 67 -4.85 -12.08 -12.21
CA LYS A 67 -5.65 -11.22 -13.08
C LYS A 67 -5.18 -9.77 -12.98
N PRO A 68 -4.67 -9.19 -14.08
CA PRO A 68 -4.20 -7.82 -14.07
C PRO A 68 -5.34 -6.82 -14.23
N GLN A 69 -5.20 -5.68 -13.56
CA GLN A 69 -6.15 -4.59 -13.66
C GLN A 69 -5.38 -3.28 -13.48
N GLU A 70 -5.62 -2.30 -14.33
CA GLU A 70 -4.95 -1.02 -14.21
C GLU A 70 -5.55 -0.18 -13.11
N PHE A 71 -4.72 0.64 -12.46
CA PHE A 71 -5.16 1.53 -11.39
C PHE A 71 -4.56 2.92 -11.55
N GLY A 72 -5.16 3.88 -10.86
CA GLY A 72 -4.68 5.25 -10.81
C GLY A 72 -5.02 5.92 -9.49
N PRO A 73 -4.67 7.20 -9.35
CA PRO A 73 -4.87 7.92 -8.09
C PRO A 73 -6.33 7.97 -7.64
N GLY A 74 -6.53 7.92 -6.33
CA GLY A 74 -7.85 8.04 -5.74
C GLY A 74 -8.69 6.78 -5.74
N GLU A 75 -8.15 5.67 -6.26
CA GLU A 75 -8.90 4.43 -6.35
C GLU A 75 -8.74 3.59 -5.10
N VAL A 76 -9.77 2.80 -4.79
CA VAL A 76 -9.78 1.87 -3.69
C VAL A 76 -9.66 0.46 -4.26
N ILE A 77 -8.73 -0.32 -3.72
CA ILE A 77 -8.49 -1.69 -4.19
C ILE A 77 -8.61 -2.63 -2.99
N PHE A 78 -9.42 -3.67 -3.12
CA PHE A 78 -9.58 -4.66 -2.06
C PHE A 78 -8.78 -5.91 -2.37
N ALA A 79 -7.97 -6.36 -1.40
CA ALA A 79 -7.18 -7.59 -1.50
C ALA A 79 -7.60 -8.52 -0.36
N PRO A 80 -8.41 -9.54 -0.64
CA PRO A 80 -8.82 -10.50 0.39
C PRO A 80 -7.63 -11.27 0.98
N LYS A 81 -7.75 -11.67 2.23
CA LYS A 81 -6.72 -12.47 2.88
C LYS A 81 -6.41 -13.73 2.09
N GLY A 82 -5.14 -14.10 2.04
CA GLY A 82 -4.68 -15.33 1.40
C GLY A 82 -4.63 -15.30 -0.10
N VAL A 83 -5.14 -14.26 -0.75
CA VAL A 83 -5.13 -14.18 -2.22
C VAL A 83 -3.83 -13.52 -2.67
N PRO A 84 -3.06 -14.16 -3.57
CA PRO A 84 -1.84 -13.54 -4.09
C PRO A 84 -2.15 -12.25 -4.82
N HIS A 85 -1.43 -11.20 -4.49
CA HIS A 85 -1.61 -9.91 -5.15
C HIS A 85 -0.30 -9.12 -5.12
N ARG A 86 -0.14 -8.23 -6.09
CA ARG A 86 1.02 -7.32 -6.14
C ARG A 86 0.78 -6.21 -7.15
N PHE A 87 1.50 -5.13 -6.96
CA PHE A 87 1.57 -4.04 -7.94
C PHE A 87 2.70 -4.30 -8.91
N GLU A 88 2.45 -4.02 -10.19
CA GLU A 88 3.44 -4.18 -11.27
C GLU A 88 3.42 -2.97 -12.18
N LYS A 89 4.56 -2.69 -12.82
CA LYS A 89 4.67 -1.65 -13.86
C LYS A 89 4.16 -0.30 -13.36
N PHE A 90 4.42 0.00 -12.10
CA PHE A 90 3.94 1.25 -11.50
C PHE A 90 4.96 2.37 -11.72
N SER A 91 4.43 3.60 -11.72
CA SER A 91 5.24 4.79 -11.90
C SER A 91 6.09 5.06 -10.65
N ASP A 92 7.14 5.88 -10.81
CA ASP A 92 8.07 6.18 -9.72
C ASP A 92 7.43 6.94 -8.57
N ASP A 93 6.33 7.64 -8.84
CA ASP A 93 5.61 8.40 -7.82
C ASP A 93 4.49 7.60 -7.14
N PHE A 94 4.38 6.30 -7.41
CA PHE A 94 3.33 5.49 -6.83
C PHE A 94 3.44 5.46 -5.31
N ALA A 95 2.32 5.73 -4.64
CA ALA A 95 2.19 5.63 -3.20
C ALA A 95 0.75 5.30 -2.86
N THR A 96 0.55 4.53 -1.81
CA THR A 96 -0.78 4.11 -1.38
C THR A 96 -0.84 3.98 0.14
N TRP A 97 -2.02 4.26 0.70
CA TRP A 97 -2.34 3.79 2.04
C TRP A 97 -2.73 2.33 1.94
N ALA A 98 -2.30 1.53 2.92
CA ALA A 98 -2.69 0.13 3.01
C ALA A 98 -3.30 -0.09 4.40
N ILE A 99 -4.55 -0.55 4.44
CA ILE A 99 -5.28 -0.74 5.69
C ILE A 99 -5.60 -2.22 5.83
N PHE A 100 -5.13 -2.81 6.90
CA PHE A 100 -5.40 -4.21 7.24
C PHE A 100 -6.51 -4.27 8.29
N ALA A 101 -7.39 -5.26 8.17
CA ALA A 101 -8.46 -5.50 9.10
C ALA A 101 -8.67 -7.01 9.29
N GLY A 102 -8.92 -7.40 10.50
CA GLY A 102 -9.09 -8.81 10.84
C GLY A 102 -7.79 -9.48 11.11
#